data_e67ca752982deb73d4335f543af791c7
#
_entry.id   e67ca752982deb73d4335f543af791c7
#
_cell.length_a   1.000
_cell.length_b   1.000
_cell.length_c   1.000
_cell.angle_alpha   90.00
_cell.angle_beta   90.00
_cell.angle_gamma   90.00
#
_symmetry.space_group_name_H-M   'P 1'
#
loop_
_entity.id
_entity.type
_entity.pdbx_description
1 polymer ?
#
loop_
_entity_poly.entity_id
_entity_poly.type
_entity_poly.pdbx_seq_one_letter_code
_entity_poly.pdbx_strand_id
1 'polypeptide(L)'
;MKQTKIVASISDRRCSQDFIRQLFDAGMNVVRMNTAHASEDGLREIIRNTRAVSHHIGLLIDTKGPEVRTTGCDQPIDYKTGDVVKIFGRPEVDTEHDIINLSYVDFANDVQVGDHILFDDGALDMLVLDINGPAVIAQVQND
;
A
#
# COMPACT_ATOMS: atom_id res chain seq x y z
N MET A 1 4.42 16.62 -30.44
CA MET A 1 4.11 15.29 -29.88
C MET A 1 4.05 15.43 -28.36
N LYS A 2 3.00 14.92 -27.69
CA LYS A 2 2.87 15.00 -26.22
C LYS A 2 3.95 14.13 -25.58
N GLN A 3 4.88 14.72 -24.79
CA GLN A 3 5.97 13.99 -24.14
C GLN A 3 5.51 13.33 -22.84
N THR A 4 4.70 14.04 -22.04
CA THR A 4 4.16 13.52 -20.78
C THR A 4 3.00 12.58 -21.06
N LYS A 5 3.02 11.39 -20.46
CA LYS A 5 1.94 10.41 -20.53
C LYS A 5 1.01 10.54 -19.34
N ILE A 6 -0.28 10.34 -19.56
CA ILE A 6 -1.28 10.29 -18.51
C ILE A 6 -1.58 8.83 -18.21
N VAL A 7 -1.35 8.42 -16.97
CA VAL A 7 -1.69 7.10 -16.43
C VAL A 7 -2.93 7.27 -15.55
N ALA A 8 -4.01 6.54 -15.86
CA ALA A 8 -5.22 6.52 -15.04
C ALA A 8 -5.40 5.16 -14.36
N SER A 9 -5.57 5.15 -13.05
CA SER A 9 -5.93 3.94 -12.31
C SER A 9 -7.42 3.67 -12.46
N ILE A 10 -7.76 2.48 -12.96
CA ILE A 10 -9.13 2.04 -13.20
C ILE A 10 -9.46 0.89 -12.26
N SER A 11 -10.59 1.00 -11.55
CA SER A 11 -11.12 -0.10 -10.73
C SER A 11 -12.16 -0.91 -11.52
N ASP A 12 -12.36 -2.15 -11.13
CA ASP A 12 -13.40 -3.04 -11.65
C ASP A 12 -14.83 -2.51 -11.43
N ARG A 13 -15.00 -1.66 -10.40
CA ARG A 13 -16.30 -1.00 -10.11
C ARG A 13 -16.66 0.09 -11.13
N ARG A 14 -15.69 0.63 -11.86
CA ARG A 14 -15.89 1.71 -12.83
C ARG A 14 -14.97 1.55 -14.02
N CYS A 15 -15.28 0.58 -14.88
CA CYS A 15 -14.45 0.20 -16.03
C CYS A 15 -15.23 0.07 -17.35
N SER A 16 -16.41 0.70 -17.46
CA SER A 16 -17.21 0.62 -18.69
C SER A 16 -16.47 1.18 -19.91
N GLN A 17 -16.78 0.70 -21.10
CA GLN A 17 -16.18 1.19 -22.35
C GLN A 17 -16.36 2.70 -22.52
N ASP A 18 -17.55 3.22 -22.19
CA ASP A 18 -17.83 4.66 -22.29
C ASP A 18 -16.96 5.49 -21.36
N PHE A 19 -16.75 5.02 -20.13
CA PHE A 19 -15.86 5.69 -19.17
C PHE A 19 -14.40 5.69 -19.66
N ILE A 20 -13.91 4.55 -20.13
CA ILE A 20 -12.54 4.45 -20.66
C ILE A 20 -12.37 5.29 -21.92
N ARG A 21 -13.41 5.38 -22.78
CA ARG A 21 -13.40 6.24 -23.95
C ARG A 21 -13.31 7.72 -23.59
N GLN A 22 -14.10 8.18 -22.64
CA GLN A 22 -14.03 9.56 -22.16
C GLN A 22 -12.63 9.92 -21.64
N LEU A 23 -11.98 9.02 -20.90
CA LEU A 23 -10.61 9.22 -20.44
C LEU A 23 -9.60 9.24 -21.60
N PHE A 24 -9.77 8.35 -22.58
CA PHE A 24 -8.92 8.30 -23.76
C PHE A 24 -9.03 9.58 -24.60
N ASP A 25 -10.25 10.05 -24.85
CA ASP A 25 -10.52 11.28 -25.59
C ASP A 25 -9.99 12.52 -24.84
N ALA A 26 -9.99 12.48 -23.48
CA ALA A 26 -9.37 13.49 -22.63
C ALA A 26 -7.82 13.40 -22.60
N GLY A 27 -7.22 12.38 -23.26
CA GLY A 27 -5.78 12.27 -23.47
C GLY A 27 -5.07 11.25 -22.58
N MET A 28 -5.78 10.32 -21.93
CA MET A 28 -5.18 9.18 -21.22
C MET A 28 -4.39 8.32 -22.18
N ASN A 29 -3.23 7.83 -21.72
CA ASN A 29 -2.34 7.00 -22.51
C ASN A 29 -2.23 5.57 -21.95
N VAL A 30 -2.37 5.40 -20.64
CA VAL A 30 -2.17 4.13 -19.96
C VAL A 30 -3.28 3.91 -18.92
N VAL A 31 -3.86 2.72 -18.94
CA VAL A 31 -4.72 2.20 -17.87
C VAL A 31 -3.87 1.42 -16.90
N ARG A 32 -3.83 1.85 -15.63
CA ARG A 32 -3.20 1.12 -14.51
C ARG A 32 -4.27 0.32 -13.77
N MET A 33 -4.00 -0.95 -13.56
CA MET A 33 -4.82 -1.90 -12.80
C MET A 33 -4.05 -2.33 -11.56
N ASN A 34 -4.62 -2.09 -10.37
CA ASN A 34 -4.03 -2.54 -9.11
C ASN A 34 -4.58 -3.94 -8.75
N THR A 35 -3.73 -4.96 -8.80
CA THR A 35 -4.13 -6.35 -8.55
C THR A 35 -4.41 -6.64 -7.07
N ALA A 36 -4.00 -5.76 -6.16
CA ALA A 36 -4.30 -5.92 -4.73
C ALA A 36 -5.79 -5.73 -4.40
N HIS A 37 -6.54 -5.02 -5.26
CA HIS A 37 -7.92 -4.61 -5.00
C HIS A 37 -8.93 -5.07 -6.06
N ALA A 38 -8.48 -5.64 -7.16
CA ALA A 38 -9.34 -6.09 -8.24
C ALA A 38 -9.39 -7.62 -8.31
N SER A 39 -10.57 -8.18 -8.56
CA SER A 39 -10.73 -9.60 -8.85
C SER A 39 -10.14 -9.96 -10.22
N GLU A 40 -9.86 -11.24 -10.45
CA GLU A 40 -9.37 -11.72 -11.76
C GLU A 40 -10.37 -11.40 -12.88
N ASP A 41 -11.66 -11.61 -12.63
CA ASP A 41 -12.72 -11.29 -13.60
C ASP A 41 -12.81 -9.80 -13.86
N GLY A 42 -12.68 -8.97 -12.82
CA GLY A 42 -12.63 -7.51 -12.93
C GLY A 42 -11.45 -7.03 -13.77
N LEU A 43 -10.26 -7.61 -13.58
CA LEU A 43 -9.09 -7.32 -14.41
C LEU A 43 -9.31 -7.70 -15.87
N ARG A 44 -9.88 -8.88 -16.14
CA ARG A 44 -10.25 -9.33 -17.49
C ARG A 44 -11.25 -8.38 -18.16
N GLU A 45 -12.21 -7.88 -17.38
CA GLU A 45 -13.19 -6.91 -17.89
C GLU A 45 -12.54 -5.57 -18.24
N ILE A 46 -11.70 -5.01 -17.37
CA ILE A 46 -10.96 -3.78 -17.64
C ILE A 46 -10.14 -3.92 -18.93
N ILE A 47 -9.40 -5.02 -19.08
CA ILE A 47 -8.58 -5.30 -20.27
C ILE A 47 -9.47 -5.35 -21.52
N ARG A 48 -10.55 -6.13 -21.50
CA ARG A 48 -11.49 -6.27 -22.62
C ARG A 48 -12.07 -4.92 -23.03
N ASN A 49 -12.57 -4.15 -22.07
CA ASN A 49 -13.17 -2.84 -22.34
C ASN A 49 -12.13 -1.84 -22.83
N THR A 50 -10.92 -1.85 -22.32
CA THR A 50 -9.81 -1.02 -22.78
C THR A 50 -9.46 -1.34 -24.24
N ARG A 51 -9.35 -2.61 -24.60
CA ARG A 51 -9.04 -3.05 -25.97
C ARG A 51 -10.17 -2.76 -26.95
N ALA A 52 -11.43 -2.79 -26.49
CA ALA A 52 -12.57 -2.39 -27.29
C ALA A 52 -12.58 -0.88 -27.61
N VAL A 53 -11.98 -0.05 -26.73
CA VAL A 53 -11.82 1.40 -26.96
C VAL A 53 -10.65 1.67 -27.91
N SER A 54 -9.45 1.17 -27.59
CA SER A 54 -8.26 1.37 -28.43
C SER A 54 -7.13 0.41 -28.10
N HIS A 55 -6.46 -0.11 -29.14
CA HIS A 55 -5.21 -0.88 -28.97
C HIS A 55 -3.99 0.01 -28.64
N HIS A 56 -4.10 1.33 -28.79
CA HIS A 56 -3.02 2.28 -28.46
C HIS A 56 -2.96 2.63 -26.99
N ILE A 57 -3.95 2.25 -26.18
CA ILE A 57 -3.91 2.44 -24.72
C ILE A 57 -2.96 1.41 -24.14
N GLY A 58 -1.91 1.87 -23.42
CA GLY A 58 -1.04 1.01 -22.65
C GLY A 58 -1.80 0.37 -21.48
N LEU A 59 -1.45 -0.89 -21.14
CA LEU A 59 -1.94 -1.55 -19.93
C LEU A 59 -0.76 -1.70 -18.97
N LEU A 60 -0.94 -1.22 -17.75
CA LEU A 60 0.00 -1.36 -16.65
C LEU A 60 -0.67 -2.19 -15.56
N ILE A 61 -0.10 -3.38 -15.29
CA ILE A 61 -0.55 -4.24 -14.21
C ILE A 61 0.38 -4.00 -13.04
N ASP A 62 -0.17 -3.44 -11.98
CA ASP A 62 0.53 -3.19 -10.73
C ASP A 62 0.30 -4.38 -9.80
N THR A 63 1.34 -5.20 -9.67
CA THR A 63 1.29 -6.43 -8.89
C THR A 63 1.73 -6.17 -7.46
N LYS A 64 1.00 -6.77 -6.51
CA LYS A 64 1.41 -6.79 -5.12
C LYS A 64 2.73 -7.55 -4.98
N GLY A 65 3.74 -6.89 -4.42
CA GLY A 65 4.98 -7.51 -3.99
C GLY A 65 4.88 -8.09 -2.57
N PRO A 66 5.97 -8.66 -2.04
CA PRO A 66 6.07 -8.94 -0.60
C PRO A 66 5.98 -7.61 0.17
N GLU A 67 5.18 -7.59 1.21
CA GLU A 67 4.98 -6.39 2.03
C GLU A 67 4.83 -6.77 3.50
N VAL A 68 5.31 -5.88 4.37
CA VAL A 68 5.05 -5.94 5.80
C VAL A 68 3.90 -4.97 6.10
N ARG A 69 2.85 -5.46 6.73
CA ARG A 69 1.66 -4.69 7.09
C ARG A 69 1.43 -4.71 8.58
N THR A 70 0.88 -3.63 9.12
CA THR A 70 0.24 -3.66 10.43
C THR A 70 -0.99 -4.56 10.38
N THR A 71 -1.29 -5.22 11.48
CA THR A 71 -2.55 -5.98 11.63
C THR A 71 -3.73 -5.05 11.83
N GLY A 72 -4.94 -5.60 11.89
CA GLY A 72 -6.15 -4.84 12.13
C GLY A 72 -6.12 -4.04 13.43
N CYS A 73 -6.89 -2.96 13.47
CA CYS A 73 -7.21 -2.19 14.68
C CYS A 73 -8.67 -1.74 14.61
N ASP A 74 -9.32 -1.65 15.77
CA ASP A 74 -10.75 -1.27 15.85
C ASP A 74 -11.00 0.19 15.51
N GLN A 75 -10.03 1.06 15.79
CA GLN A 75 -10.11 2.51 15.56
C GLN A 75 -8.76 3.03 15.06
N PRO A 76 -8.77 4.13 14.27
CA PRO A 76 -7.53 4.83 13.94
C PRO A 76 -6.74 5.19 15.20
N ILE A 77 -5.43 5.02 15.16
CA ILE A 77 -4.53 5.32 16.27
C ILE A 77 -3.70 6.54 15.88
N ASP A 78 -3.78 7.59 16.68
CA ASP A 78 -2.96 8.79 16.54
C ASP A 78 -1.73 8.68 17.43
N TYR A 79 -0.55 8.92 16.87
CA TYR A 79 0.70 8.97 17.59
C TYR A 79 1.26 10.38 17.62
N LYS A 80 2.03 10.68 18.68
CA LYS A 80 2.75 11.96 18.84
C LYS A 80 4.24 11.74 18.96
N THR A 81 4.99 12.68 18.48
CA THR A 81 6.45 12.70 18.65
C THR A 81 6.84 12.44 20.11
N GLY A 82 7.67 11.44 20.33
CA GLY A 82 8.11 10.99 21.64
C GLY A 82 7.33 9.81 22.23
N ASP A 83 6.18 9.43 21.69
CA ASP A 83 5.47 8.22 22.12
C ASP A 83 6.35 7.00 21.91
N VAL A 84 6.29 6.06 22.87
CA VAL A 84 7.05 4.81 22.83
C VAL A 84 6.09 3.65 22.71
N VAL A 85 6.30 2.84 21.68
CA VAL A 85 5.47 1.67 21.37
C VAL A 85 6.29 0.40 21.32
N LYS A 86 5.62 -0.74 21.47
CA LYS A 86 6.19 -2.07 21.23
C LYS A 86 5.70 -2.61 19.90
N ILE A 87 6.61 -3.11 19.08
CA ILE A 87 6.30 -3.67 17.77
C ILE A 87 6.64 -5.16 17.78
N PHE A 88 5.72 -6.00 17.31
CA PHE A 88 5.86 -7.45 17.27
C PHE A 88 5.52 -8.01 15.89
N GLY A 89 6.17 -9.10 15.49
CA GLY A 89 5.76 -9.93 14.36
C GLY A 89 4.68 -10.93 14.77
N ARG A 90 3.41 -10.49 14.85
CA ARG A 90 2.27 -11.32 15.28
C ARG A 90 1.08 -11.14 14.33
N PRO A 91 1.04 -11.83 13.19
CA PRO A 91 0.03 -11.63 12.16
C PRO A 91 -1.42 -11.90 12.60
N GLU A 92 -1.60 -12.72 13.65
CA GLU A 92 -2.92 -13.12 14.15
C GLU A 92 -3.44 -12.26 15.33
N VAL A 93 -2.69 -11.22 15.71
CA VAL A 93 -3.04 -10.34 16.85
C VAL A 93 -3.29 -8.95 16.35
N ASP A 94 -4.41 -8.36 16.72
CA ASP A 94 -4.74 -6.98 16.34
C ASP A 94 -3.80 -5.96 17.00
N THR A 95 -3.59 -4.84 16.31
CA THR A 95 -2.79 -3.71 16.79
C THR A 95 -3.60 -2.90 17.79
N GLU A 96 -2.95 -2.51 18.88
CA GLU A 96 -3.46 -1.60 19.92
C GLU A 96 -2.58 -0.35 19.99
N HIS A 97 -3.01 0.69 20.74
CA HIS A 97 -2.30 1.97 20.81
C HIS A 97 -0.81 1.82 21.18
N ASP A 98 -0.50 1.03 22.20
CA ASP A 98 0.89 0.88 22.69
C ASP A 98 1.61 -0.34 22.11
N ILE A 99 0.91 -1.14 21.31
CA ILE A 99 1.40 -2.41 20.74
C ILE A 99 1.01 -2.51 19.28
N ILE A 100 1.98 -2.37 18.41
CA ILE A 100 1.81 -2.57 16.97
C ILE A 100 2.16 -4.01 16.62
N ASN A 101 1.24 -4.71 15.98
CA ASN A 101 1.49 -6.06 15.47
C ASN A 101 1.62 -6.02 13.94
N LEU A 102 2.57 -6.81 13.43
CA LEU A 102 2.93 -6.86 12.01
C LEU A 102 2.66 -8.25 11.42
N SER A 103 2.42 -8.28 10.12
CA SER A 103 2.26 -9.51 9.33
C SER A 103 3.54 -10.33 9.17
N TYR A 104 4.71 -9.79 9.54
CA TYR A 104 6.02 -10.41 9.41
C TYR A 104 6.55 -10.92 10.73
N VAL A 105 6.59 -12.25 10.91
CA VAL A 105 6.93 -12.91 12.20
C VAL A 105 8.37 -12.72 12.63
N ASP A 106 9.30 -12.63 11.69
CA ASP A 106 10.75 -12.51 11.98
C ASP A 106 11.21 -11.05 12.10
N PHE A 107 10.28 -10.10 12.20
CA PHE A 107 10.56 -8.66 12.19
C PHE A 107 11.67 -8.24 13.17
N ALA A 108 11.63 -8.74 14.42
CA ALA A 108 12.62 -8.39 15.44
C ALA A 108 14.05 -8.91 15.14
N ASN A 109 14.18 -9.89 14.23
CA ASN A 109 15.48 -10.43 13.82
C ASN A 109 16.14 -9.59 12.72
N ASP A 110 15.33 -8.80 11.97
CA ASP A 110 15.78 -8.10 10.77
C ASP A 110 15.99 -6.58 11.01
N VAL A 111 15.74 -6.11 12.24
CA VAL A 111 15.96 -4.70 12.62
C VAL A 111 17.05 -4.61 13.71
N GLN A 112 17.65 -3.42 13.83
CA GLN A 112 18.70 -3.11 14.82
C GLN A 112 18.34 -1.83 15.57
N VAL A 113 18.90 -1.67 16.76
CA VAL A 113 18.81 -0.41 17.51
C VAL A 113 19.44 0.72 16.70
N GLY A 114 18.69 1.80 16.53
CA GLY A 114 19.04 2.94 15.70
C GLY A 114 18.44 2.92 14.29
N ASP A 115 17.78 1.83 13.88
CA ASP A 115 17.05 1.79 12.62
C ASP A 115 15.77 2.63 12.68
N HIS A 116 15.36 3.14 11.53
CA HIS A 116 14.08 3.81 11.34
C HIS A 116 13.06 2.88 10.71
N ILE A 117 11.88 2.80 11.32
CA ILE A 117 10.74 2.06 10.81
C ILE A 117 9.75 3.08 10.25
N LEU A 118 9.53 3.01 8.93
CA LEU A 118 8.65 3.93 8.23
C LEU A 118 7.30 3.27 7.96
N PHE A 119 6.21 3.95 8.33
CA PHE A 119 4.85 3.55 8.02
C PHE A 119 4.26 4.54 7.01
N ASP A 120 3.45 4.02 6.07
CA ASP A 120 2.76 4.78 5.02
C ASP A 120 3.72 5.74 4.28
N ASP A 121 4.76 5.15 3.65
CA ASP A 121 5.81 5.90 2.91
C ASP A 121 6.53 6.98 3.72
N GLY A 122 6.57 6.84 5.05
CA GLY A 122 7.23 7.76 5.96
C GLY A 122 6.32 8.86 6.53
N ALA A 123 5.00 8.73 6.36
CA ALA A 123 4.05 9.60 7.07
C ALA A 123 4.22 9.47 8.59
N LEU A 124 4.60 8.27 9.06
CA LEU A 124 4.99 8.03 10.45
C LEU A 124 6.39 7.39 10.46
N ASP A 125 7.31 7.99 11.22
CA ASP A 125 8.69 7.53 11.41
C ASP A 125 8.90 7.14 12.88
N MET A 126 9.46 5.96 13.11
CA MET A 126 9.78 5.45 14.45
C MET A 126 11.23 4.98 14.52
N LEU A 127 11.97 5.47 15.51
CA LEU A 127 13.34 5.06 15.81
C LEU A 127 13.35 3.86 16.73
N VAL A 128 14.05 2.80 16.38
CA VAL A 128 14.28 1.62 17.24
C VAL A 128 15.20 1.98 18.39
N LEU A 129 14.69 1.93 19.62
CA LEU A 129 15.44 2.23 20.85
C LEU A 129 16.06 0.98 21.48
N ASP A 130 15.37 -0.17 21.42
CA ASP A 130 15.78 -1.41 22.06
C ASP A 130 15.09 -2.62 21.43
N ILE A 131 15.66 -3.82 21.61
CA ILE A 131 15.08 -5.08 21.15
C ILE A 131 15.13 -6.09 22.31
N ASN A 132 13.97 -6.50 22.79
CA ASN A 132 13.80 -7.42 23.89
C ASN A 132 13.10 -8.72 23.44
N GLY A 133 13.87 -9.72 23.02
CA GLY A 133 13.34 -10.94 22.44
C GLY A 133 12.51 -10.63 21.19
N PRO A 134 11.20 -10.98 21.14
CA PRO A 134 10.36 -10.70 19.98
C PRO A 134 9.82 -9.25 19.94
N ALA A 135 10.09 -8.44 20.97
CA ALA A 135 9.58 -7.06 21.08
C ALA A 135 10.63 -6.06 20.59
N VAL A 136 10.29 -5.27 19.60
CA VAL A 136 11.05 -4.08 19.18
C VAL A 136 10.44 -2.87 19.88
N ILE A 137 11.25 -2.12 20.62
CA ILE A 137 10.83 -0.90 21.32
C ILE A 137 11.20 0.28 20.41
N ALA A 138 10.20 1.05 19.97
CA ALA A 138 10.42 2.15 19.06
C ALA A 138 9.78 3.44 19.56
N GLN A 139 10.37 4.57 19.20
CA GLN A 139 9.88 5.90 19.55
C GLN A 139 9.49 6.66 18.30
N VAL A 140 8.31 7.27 18.35
CA VAL A 140 7.78 8.13 17.30
C VAL A 140 8.64 9.39 17.14
N GLN A 141 9.03 9.71 15.91
CA GLN A 141 9.92 10.82 15.58
C GLN A 141 9.17 12.00 14.95
N ASN A 142 7.99 11.77 14.41
CA ASN A 142 7.15 12.81 13.79
C ASN A 142 5.66 12.58 14.08
N ASP A 143 4.82 13.60 13.94
CA ASP A 143 3.38 13.65 14.11
C ASP A 143 2.70 14.41 12.95
#